data_5c557a4bd5ac6990e1b41222d7693351
#
_entry.id   5c557a4bd5ac6990e1b41222d7693351
#
_cell.length_a   1.000
_cell.length_b   1.000
_cell.length_c   1.000
_cell.angle_alpha   90.00
_cell.angle_beta   90.00
_cell.angle_gamma   90.00
#
_symmetry.space_group_name_H-M   'P 1'
#
loop_
_entity.id
_entity.type
_entity.pdbx_description
1 polymer ?
#
loop_
_entity_poly.entity_id
_entity_poly.type
_entity_poly.pdbx_seq_one_letter_code
_entity_poly.pdbx_strand_id
1 'polypeptide(L)'
;FQRMKNGEFPEGKYTLRAKIDLASGNFNMRDPVLYRIRYIEHHRQGTKWCIFPMYDFAHPIQDALEGITHSLCSLEYEDHRPLYDWVINNTDVPSKPRQIEFARLGINYTVMSKRKLRKLVEEHYVSGWDDPRMPTLCGLRRRGYTPASIRNFCDRIGVAKNPSTVEYGFLDRKSTRLN
;
A
#
# COMPACT_ATOMS: atom_id res chain seq x y z
N PHE A 1 25.22 10.29 -8.47
CA PHE A 1 24.51 9.02 -8.56
C PHE A 1 25.45 7.87 -8.92
N GLN A 2 26.22 7.97 -10.02
CA GLN A 2 27.10 6.88 -10.49
C GLN A 2 28.08 6.41 -9.42
N ARG A 3 28.71 7.34 -8.68
CA ARG A 3 29.61 7.01 -7.56
C ARG A 3 28.90 6.28 -6.41
N MET A 4 27.63 6.64 -6.12
CA MET A 4 26.79 5.91 -5.14
C MET A 4 26.55 4.47 -5.63
N LYS A 5 26.20 4.30 -6.91
CA LYS A 5 25.96 3.00 -7.53
C LYS A 5 27.22 2.12 -7.53
N ASN A 6 28.41 2.72 -7.68
CA ASN A 6 29.68 2.02 -7.65
C ASN A 6 30.14 1.63 -6.24
N GLY A 7 29.39 1.97 -5.18
CA GLY A 7 29.74 1.61 -3.81
C GLY A 7 30.88 2.45 -3.20
N GLU A 8 31.15 3.66 -3.73
CA GLU A 8 32.24 4.52 -3.25
C GLU A 8 31.95 5.18 -1.89
N PHE A 9 30.73 5.05 -1.36
CA PHE A 9 30.33 5.75 -0.15
C PHE A 9 29.64 4.81 0.85
N PRO A 10 29.85 5.00 2.16
CA PRO A 10 29.14 4.25 3.18
C PRO A 10 27.65 4.64 3.26
N GLU A 11 26.86 3.79 3.90
CA GLU A 11 25.46 4.07 4.20
C GLU A 11 25.29 5.43 4.92
N GLY A 12 24.22 6.12 4.57
CA GLY A 12 23.87 7.41 5.18
C GLY A 12 24.70 8.61 4.72
N LYS A 13 25.80 8.39 3.97
CA LYS A 13 26.67 9.50 3.53
C LYS A 13 26.00 10.41 2.51
N TYR A 14 25.33 9.83 1.52
CA TYR A 14 24.65 10.55 0.45
C TYR A 14 23.30 9.91 0.10
N THR A 15 22.40 10.77 -0.38
CA THR A 15 21.14 10.38 -1.01
C THR A 15 20.99 11.11 -2.33
N LEU A 16 20.33 10.49 -3.31
CA LEU A 16 19.85 11.19 -4.49
C LEU A 16 18.48 11.77 -4.18
N ARG A 17 18.29 13.05 -4.43
CA ARG A 17 17.01 13.75 -4.20
C ARG A 17 16.48 14.34 -5.51
N ALA A 18 15.16 14.39 -5.65
CA ALA A 18 14.53 15.21 -6.67
C ALA A 18 14.74 16.69 -6.34
N LYS A 19 14.91 17.52 -7.35
CA LYS A 19 14.94 18.98 -7.21
C LYS A 19 13.57 19.51 -7.62
N ILE A 20 12.70 19.72 -6.66
CA ILE A 20 11.32 20.17 -6.88
C ILE A 20 11.10 21.55 -6.24
N ASP A 21 10.85 21.59 -4.93
CA ASP A 21 10.59 22.81 -4.17
C ASP A 21 10.78 22.55 -2.66
N LEU A 22 11.85 23.08 -2.08
CA LEU A 22 12.12 22.96 -0.63
C LEU A 22 11.09 23.70 0.24
N ALA A 23 10.39 24.70 -0.32
CA ALA A 23 9.40 25.49 0.40
C ALA A 23 7.96 24.95 0.26
N SER A 24 7.77 23.85 -0.47
CA SER A 24 6.44 23.26 -0.69
C SER A 24 5.67 23.04 0.61
N GLY A 25 4.38 23.35 0.63
CA GLY A 25 3.47 22.99 1.72
C GLY A 25 3.31 21.49 1.90
N ASN A 26 3.45 20.72 0.82
CA ASN A 26 3.44 19.26 0.85
C ASN A 26 4.86 18.73 1.13
N PHE A 27 5.05 18.08 2.27
CA PHE A 27 6.33 17.52 2.68
C PHE A 27 6.92 16.55 1.62
N ASN A 28 6.08 15.78 0.94
CA ASN A 28 6.51 14.83 -0.08
C ASN A 28 7.09 15.51 -1.34
N MET A 29 6.84 16.80 -1.52
CA MET A 29 7.38 17.61 -2.63
C MET A 29 8.64 18.41 -2.25
N ARG A 30 9.08 18.36 -0.99
CA ARG A 30 10.28 19.08 -0.49
C ARG A 30 11.54 18.31 -0.84
N ASP A 31 11.92 18.32 -2.11
CA ASP A 31 13.10 17.64 -2.64
C ASP A 31 13.24 16.20 -2.07
N PRO A 32 12.27 15.32 -2.32
CA PRO A 32 12.22 14.00 -1.72
C PRO A 32 13.40 13.12 -2.15
N VAL A 33 13.78 12.21 -1.27
CA VAL A 33 14.81 11.21 -1.58
C VAL A 33 14.30 10.23 -2.61
N LEU A 34 15.06 10.05 -3.70
CA LEU A 34 14.79 9.07 -4.75
C LEU A 34 15.56 7.77 -4.54
N TYR A 35 16.86 7.87 -4.19
CA TYR A 35 17.71 6.72 -3.88
C TYR A 35 18.50 6.91 -2.60
N ARG A 36 18.72 5.81 -1.90
CA ARG A 36 19.60 5.73 -0.72
C ARG A 36 20.63 4.61 -0.88
N ILE A 37 21.75 4.74 -0.17
CA ILE A 37 22.79 3.72 -0.08
C ILE A 37 22.41 2.75 1.03
N ARG A 38 22.39 1.45 0.73
CA ARG A 38 22.20 0.35 1.68
C ARG A 38 23.03 -0.85 1.27
N TYR A 39 23.81 -1.39 2.20
CA TYR A 39 24.55 -2.63 1.98
C TYR A 39 23.79 -3.79 2.62
N ILE A 40 22.72 -4.22 1.94
CA ILE A 40 21.87 -5.33 2.38
C ILE A 40 21.72 -6.35 1.25
N GLU A 41 21.60 -7.61 1.60
CA GLU A 41 21.27 -8.65 0.64
C GLU A 41 19.79 -8.55 0.23
N HIS A 42 19.56 -8.48 -1.07
CA HIS A 42 18.21 -8.49 -1.64
C HIS A 42 17.81 -9.93 -2.00
N HIS A 43 16.63 -10.39 -1.59
CA HIS A 43 16.16 -11.77 -1.75
C HIS A 43 16.20 -12.33 -3.19
N ARG A 44 16.18 -11.49 -4.23
CA ARG A 44 16.29 -11.89 -5.65
C ARG A 44 17.60 -11.50 -6.31
N GLN A 45 18.22 -10.41 -5.86
CA GLN A 45 19.40 -9.82 -6.52
C GLN A 45 20.69 -10.04 -5.72
N GLY A 46 20.60 -10.65 -4.53
CA GLY A 46 21.74 -10.80 -3.63
C GLY A 46 22.39 -9.45 -3.32
N THR A 47 23.71 -9.38 -3.40
CA THR A 47 24.50 -8.18 -3.12
C THR A 47 24.83 -7.34 -4.37
N LYS A 48 24.13 -7.57 -5.49
CA LYS A 48 24.39 -6.88 -6.76
C LYS A 48 24.29 -5.36 -6.67
N TRP A 49 23.43 -4.85 -5.83
CA TRP A 49 23.12 -3.42 -5.68
C TRP A 49 23.41 -2.92 -4.28
N CYS A 50 24.01 -1.74 -4.17
CA CYS A 50 24.22 -1.02 -2.92
C CYS A 50 23.41 0.27 -2.84
N ILE A 51 22.56 0.54 -3.84
CA ILE A 51 21.59 1.64 -3.85
C ILE A 51 20.19 1.08 -4.07
N PHE A 52 19.21 1.66 -3.38
CA PHE A 52 17.83 1.25 -3.45
C PHE A 52 16.93 2.47 -3.65
N PRO A 53 15.96 2.39 -4.59
CA PRO A 53 14.99 3.46 -4.78
C PRO A 53 14.05 3.55 -3.56
N MET A 54 13.56 4.74 -3.30
CA MET A 54 12.46 4.93 -2.38
C MET A 54 11.14 4.54 -3.07
N TYR A 55 10.16 4.15 -2.27
CA TYR A 55 8.86 3.68 -2.75
C TYR A 55 8.19 4.67 -3.72
N ASP A 56 8.13 5.95 -3.34
CA ASP A 56 7.47 6.98 -4.14
C ASP A 56 8.13 7.25 -5.49
N PHE A 57 9.37 6.82 -5.68
CA PHE A 57 10.06 6.88 -6.97
C PHE A 57 9.92 5.58 -7.76
N ALA A 58 10.01 4.43 -7.10
CA ALA A 58 9.96 3.13 -7.76
C ALA A 58 8.55 2.78 -8.27
N HIS A 59 7.52 3.05 -7.47
CA HIS A 59 6.14 2.65 -7.75
C HIS A 59 5.58 3.26 -9.05
N PRO A 60 5.63 4.60 -9.28
CA PRO A 60 5.14 5.18 -10.53
C PRO A 60 5.86 4.63 -11.78
N ILE A 61 7.17 4.43 -11.70
CA ILE A 61 7.95 3.87 -12.81
C ILE A 61 7.54 2.41 -13.08
N GLN A 62 7.35 1.61 -12.05
CA GLN A 62 6.91 0.22 -12.19
C GLN A 62 5.51 0.14 -12.81
N ASP A 63 4.58 0.95 -12.33
CA ASP A 63 3.23 1.05 -12.91
C ASP A 63 3.28 1.39 -14.40
N ALA A 64 4.11 2.35 -14.77
CA ALA A 64 4.25 2.77 -16.16
C ALA A 64 4.88 1.69 -17.04
N LEU A 65 5.88 0.96 -16.54
CA LEU A 65 6.54 -0.15 -17.25
C LEU A 65 5.59 -1.34 -17.45
N GLU A 66 4.69 -1.58 -16.51
CA GLU A 66 3.69 -2.66 -16.58
C GLU A 66 2.42 -2.26 -17.34
N GLY A 67 2.32 -1.03 -17.83
CA GLY A 67 1.16 -0.54 -18.58
C GLY A 67 -0.10 -0.37 -17.72
N ILE A 68 0.07 -0.14 -16.42
CA ILE A 68 -1.05 0.14 -15.51
C ILE A 68 -1.73 1.44 -15.92
N THR A 69 -3.04 1.42 -16.07
CA THR A 69 -3.84 2.61 -16.40
C THR A 69 -4.36 3.32 -15.17
N HIS A 70 -4.80 2.55 -14.17
CA HIS A 70 -5.38 3.02 -12.90
C HIS A 70 -4.61 2.40 -11.74
N SER A 71 -3.77 3.22 -11.10
CA SER A 71 -2.98 2.85 -9.92
C SER A 71 -3.80 3.14 -8.66
N LEU A 72 -4.32 2.09 -8.03
CA LEU A 72 -5.20 2.22 -6.87
C LEU A 72 -4.40 2.17 -5.57
N CYS A 73 -4.66 3.10 -4.68
CA CYS A 73 -4.02 3.15 -3.37
C CYS A 73 -5.00 3.57 -2.26
N SER A 74 -4.58 3.40 -1.01
CA SER A 74 -5.36 3.89 0.13
C SER A 74 -5.23 5.40 0.29
N LEU A 75 -6.18 6.01 0.99
CA LEU A 75 -6.28 7.46 1.20
C LEU A 75 -5.04 8.07 1.87
N GLU A 76 -4.27 7.27 2.63
CA GLU A 76 -3.01 7.71 3.23
C GLU A 76 -1.99 8.23 2.21
N TYR A 77 -2.12 7.85 0.94
CA TYR A 77 -1.25 8.28 -0.15
C TYR A 77 -1.73 9.53 -0.91
N GLU A 78 -2.78 10.20 -0.44
CA GLU A 78 -3.29 11.40 -1.09
C GLU A 78 -2.22 12.48 -1.25
N ASP A 79 -1.44 12.73 -0.19
CA ASP A 79 -0.34 13.70 -0.20
C ASP A 79 0.89 13.22 -1.00
N HIS A 80 0.99 11.94 -1.31
CA HIS A 80 2.04 11.34 -2.14
C HIS A 80 1.73 11.45 -3.64
N ARG A 81 0.47 11.55 -4.04
CA ARG A 81 0.08 11.61 -5.46
C ARG A 81 0.75 12.72 -6.25
N PRO A 82 0.95 13.96 -5.75
CA PRO A 82 1.70 14.98 -6.48
C PRO A 82 3.12 14.55 -6.85
N LEU A 83 3.79 13.77 -5.97
CA LEU A 83 5.11 13.21 -6.27
C LEU A 83 5.02 12.09 -7.31
N TYR A 84 4.00 11.22 -7.23
CA TYR A 84 3.74 10.21 -8.25
C TYR A 84 3.59 10.84 -9.64
N ASP A 85 2.76 11.87 -9.76
CA ASP A 85 2.53 12.60 -11.01
C ASP A 85 3.81 13.30 -11.48
N TRP A 86 4.59 13.87 -10.55
CA TRP A 86 5.86 14.50 -10.87
C TRP A 86 6.86 13.49 -11.46
N VAL A 87 6.98 12.30 -10.88
CA VAL A 87 7.88 11.24 -11.40
C VAL A 87 7.47 10.83 -12.80
N ILE A 88 6.18 10.56 -13.05
CA ILE A 88 5.66 10.18 -14.36
C ILE A 88 5.92 11.27 -15.42
N ASN A 89 5.84 12.54 -15.03
CA ASN A 89 6.03 13.65 -15.98
C ASN A 89 7.49 14.03 -16.21
N ASN A 90 8.41 13.59 -15.34
CA ASN A 90 9.84 13.92 -15.41
C ASN A 90 10.74 12.72 -15.71
N THR A 91 10.17 11.58 -16.10
CA THR A 91 10.91 10.38 -16.52
C THR A 91 10.41 9.88 -17.86
N ASP A 92 11.32 9.26 -18.63
CA ASP A 92 11.00 8.64 -19.92
C ASP A 92 10.36 7.27 -19.70
N VAL A 93 9.08 7.27 -19.38
CA VAL A 93 8.30 6.04 -19.16
C VAL A 93 7.34 5.76 -20.32
N PRO A 94 7.05 4.48 -20.64
CA PRO A 94 6.25 4.12 -21.82
C PRO A 94 4.76 4.45 -21.70
N SER A 95 4.24 4.67 -20.50
CA SER A 95 2.83 4.98 -20.27
C SER A 95 2.66 5.99 -19.13
N LYS A 96 1.46 6.56 -19.02
CA LYS A 96 1.12 7.55 -17.99
C LYS A 96 -0.05 7.03 -17.15
N PRO A 97 0.22 6.19 -16.14
CA PRO A 97 -0.79 5.72 -15.21
C PRO A 97 -1.38 6.86 -14.39
N ARG A 98 -2.62 6.69 -13.95
CA ARG A 98 -3.29 7.63 -13.05
C ARG A 98 -3.46 7.01 -11.67
N GLN A 99 -2.91 7.63 -10.64
CA GLN A 99 -3.12 7.22 -9.26
C GLN A 99 -4.48 7.70 -8.73
N ILE A 100 -5.19 6.82 -8.03
CA ILE A 100 -6.52 7.08 -7.48
C ILE A 100 -6.57 6.53 -6.05
N GLU A 101 -6.87 7.39 -5.08
CA GLU A 101 -7.01 7.02 -3.69
C GLU A 101 -8.46 6.65 -3.36
N PHE A 102 -8.61 5.72 -2.41
CA PHE A 102 -9.90 5.38 -1.82
C PHE A 102 -9.78 5.16 -0.32
N ALA A 103 -10.86 5.40 0.40
CA ALA A 103 -10.91 5.22 1.84
C ALA A 103 -10.86 3.74 2.23
N ARG A 104 -10.23 3.47 3.36
CA ARG A 104 -10.25 2.14 3.96
C ARG A 104 -11.65 1.79 4.45
N LEU A 105 -12.08 0.56 4.20
CA LEU A 105 -13.30 0.02 4.79
C LEU A 105 -13.20 -0.01 6.32
N GLY A 106 -14.11 0.69 6.99
CA GLY A 106 -14.32 0.61 8.42
C GLY A 106 -15.55 -0.27 8.72
N ILE A 107 -15.42 -1.18 9.67
CA ILE A 107 -16.55 -1.99 10.17
C ILE A 107 -16.57 -1.82 11.68
N ASN A 108 -17.75 -1.48 12.25
CA ASN A 108 -17.88 -1.35 13.70
C ASN A 108 -17.67 -2.70 14.41
N TYR A 109 -17.34 -2.67 15.69
CA TYR A 109 -17.02 -3.86 16.50
C TYR A 109 -15.95 -4.79 15.93
N THR A 110 -15.14 -4.28 14.97
CA THR A 110 -14.15 -5.08 14.26
C THR A 110 -12.76 -4.44 14.32
N VAL A 111 -11.77 -5.20 14.76
CA VAL A 111 -10.38 -4.76 14.77
C VAL A 111 -9.78 -4.98 13.40
N MET A 112 -9.49 -3.88 12.66
CA MET A 112 -8.89 -3.93 11.32
C MET A 112 -7.37 -3.67 11.32
N SER A 113 -6.74 -3.60 12.50
CA SER A 113 -5.30 -3.36 12.64
C SER A 113 -4.51 -4.67 12.60
N LYS A 114 -3.67 -4.87 11.56
CA LYS A 114 -2.78 -6.03 11.45
C LYS A 114 -1.94 -6.25 12.73
N ARG A 115 -1.39 -5.17 13.32
CA ARG A 115 -0.58 -5.24 14.55
C ARG A 115 -1.39 -5.81 15.74
N LYS A 116 -2.65 -5.37 15.90
CA LYS A 116 -3.52 -5.87 16.97
C LYS A 116 -3.95 -7.31 16.73
N LEU A 117 -4.32 -7.65 15.48
CA LEU A 117 -4.68 -9.01 15.10
C LEU A 117 -3.51 -9.99 15.25
N ARG A 118 -2.31 -9.56 14.87
CA ARG A 118 -1.08 -10.33 15.06
C ARG A 118 -0.84 -10.68 16.54
N LYS A 119 -1.05 -9.70 17.45
CA LYS A 119 -0.95 -9.93 18.89
C LYS A 119 -1.91 -11.02 19.37
N LEU A 120 -3.15 -11.05 18.87
CA LEU A 120 -4.12 -12.10 19.23
C LEU A 120 -3.64 -13.51 18.82
N VAL A 121 -2.96 -13.62 17.68
CA VAL A 121 -2.40 -14.89 17.21
C VAL A 121 -1.17 -15.28 18.02
N GLU A 122 -0.22 -14.37 18.22
CA GLU A 122 1.04 -14.61 18.93
C GLU A 122 0.85 -14.92 20.41
N GLU A 123 -0.14 -14.30 21.05
CA GLU A 123 -0.51 -14.55 22.45
C GLU A 123 -1.54 -15.67 22.62
N HIS A 124 -1.86 -16.39 21.54
CA HIS A 124 -2.77 -17.55 21.52
C HIS A 124 -4.20 -17.28 22.01
N TYR A 125 -4.69 -16.02 21.89
CA TYR A 125 -6.10 -15.71 22.13
C TYR A 125 -7.03 -16.28 21.06
N VAL A 126 -6.48 -16.53 19.87
CA VAL A 126 -7.15 -17.17 18.75
C VAL A 126 -6.29 -18.30 18.22
N SER A 127 -6.89 -19.29 17.53
CA SER A 127 -6.19 -20.48 17.02
C SER A 127 -5.23 -20.17 15.85
N GLY A 128 -5.38 -19.04 15.20
CA GLY A 128 -4.56 -18.61 14.06
C GLY A 128 -5.24 -17.52 13.25
N TRP A 129 -4.65 -17.16 12.11
CA TRP A 129 -5.17 -16.14 11.20
C TRP A 129 -6.49 -16.50 10.53
N ASP A 130 -6.82 -17.79 10.50
CA ASP A 130 -8.06 -18.34 9.96
C ASP A 130 -9.13 -18.63 11.04
N ASP A 131 -8.88 -18.25 12.30
CA ASP A 131 -9.88 -18.38 13.37
C ASP A 131 -11.19 -17.68 12.95
N PRO A 132 -12.37 -18.31 13.14
CA PRO A 132 -13.66 -17.70 12.75
C PRO A 132 -13.96 -16.32 13.39
N ARG A 133 -13.28 -15.99 14.48
CA ARG A 133 -13.38 -14.67 15.15
C ARG A 133 -12.54 -13.59 14.47
N MET A 134 -11.61 -13.99 13.58
CA MET A 134 -10.72 -13.05 12.89
C MET A 134 -11.38 -12.47 11.64
N PRO A 135 -11.24 -11.16 11.38
CA PRO A 135 -11.81 -10.50 10.20
C PRO A 135 -10.92 -10.69 8.96
N THR A 136 -10.34 -11.86 8.80
CA THR A 136 -9.57 -12.24 7.62
C THR A 136 -10.48 -12.96 6.63
N LEU A 137 -10.10 -13.00 5.35
CA LEU A 137 -10.85 -13.79 4.36
C LEU A 137 -10.92 -15.26 4.75
N CYS A 138 -9.85 -15.84 5.32
CA CYS A 138 -9.83 -17.21 5.80
C CYS A 138 -10.73 -17.39 7.03
N GLY A 139 -10.75 -16.45 7.96
CA GLY A 139 -11.64 -16.45 9.11
C GLY A 139 -13.11 -16.36 8.70
N LEU A 140 -13.43 -15.44 7.79
CA LEU A 140 -14.78 -15.31 7.24
C LEU A 140 -15.23 -16.59 6.52
N ARG A 141 -14.36 -17.21 5.72
CA ARG A 141 -14.66 -18.50 5.05
C ARG A 141 -14.97 -19.59 6.06
N ARG A 142 -14.16 -19.76 7.10
CA ARG A 142 -14.41 -20.74 8.17
C ARG A 142 -15.69 -20.46 8.94
N ARG A 143 -16.06 -19.20 9.04
CA ARG A 143 -17.34 -18.78 9.66
C ARG A 143 -18.56 -19.02 8.77
N GLY A 144 -18.37 -19.36 7.50
CA GLY A 144 -19.45 -19.70 6.57
C GLY A 144 -19.81 -18.60 5.55
N TYR A 145 -19.06 -17.51 5.50
CA TYR A 145 -19.26 -16.49 4.45
C TYR A 145 -18.81 -17.02 3.10
N THR A 146 -19.69 -16.92 2.10
CA THR A 146 -19.33 -17.27 0.73
C THR A 146 -18.60 -16.13 0.03
N PRO A 147 -17.76 -16.42 -1.01
CA PRO A 147 -17.15 -15.37 -1.81
C PRO A 147 -18.18 -14.42 -2.44
N ALA A 148 -19.36 -14.94 -2.84
CA ALA A 148 -20.45 -14.14 -3.39
C ALA A 148 -21.04 -13.15 -2.37
N SER A 149 -21.22 -13.58 -1.11
CA SER A 149 -21.72 -12.69 -0.04
C SER A 149 -20.75 -11.55 0.26
N ILE A 150 -19.44 -11.84 0.29
CA ILE A 150 -18.41 -10.81 0.51
C ILE A 150 -18.37 -9.81 -0.64
N ARG A 151 -18.41 -10.26 -1.90
CA ARG A 151 -18.47 -9.38 -3.07
C ARG A 151 -19.72 -8.51 -3.06
N ASN A 152 -20.90 -9.10 -2.84
CA ASN A 152 -22.14 -8.35 -2.76
C ASN A 152 -22.15 -7.31 -1.62
N PHE A 153 -21.52 -7.62 -0.49
CA PHE A 153 -21.32 -6.67 0.58
C PHE A 153 -20.46 -5.47 0.09
N CYS A 154 -19.32 -5.74 -0.54
CA CYS A 154 -18.44 -4.69 -1.07
C CYS A 154 -19.12 -3.84 -2.16
N ASP A 155 -19.85 -4.47 -3.08
CA ASP A 155 -20.60 -3.78 -4.15
C ASP A 155 -21.64 -2.80 -3.59
N ARG A 156 -22.30 -3.17 -2.50
CA ARG A 156 -23.31 -2.33 -1.85
C ARG A 156 -22.75 -1.18 -1.05
N ILE A 157 -21.59 -1.37 -0.46
CA ILE A 157 -20.87 -0.28 0.23
C ILE A 157 -20.36 0.71 -0.81
N GLY A 158 -19.90 0.20 -1.94
CA GLY A 158 -19.21 0.97 -2.97
C GLY A 158 -17.81 1.41 -2.55
N VAL A 159 -17.16 2.16 -3.45
CA VAL A 159 -15.83 2.74 -3.20
C VAL A 159 -16.00 4.25 -3.04
N ALA A 160 -15.53 4.79 -1.95
CA ALA A 160 -15.59 6.23 -1.67
C ALA A 160 -14.22 6.75 -1.22
N LYS A 161 -13.96 8.04 -1.46
CA LYS A 161 -12.77 8.72 -0.94
C LYS A 161 -12.96 9.11 0.53
N ASN A 162 -14.19 9.41 0.95
CA ASN A 162 -14.48 9.75 2.34
C ASN A 162 -14.56 8.50 3.21
N PRO A 163 -13.83 8.44 4.33
CA PRO A 163 -13.91 7.33 5.27
C PRO A 163 -15.33 7.18 5.84
N SER A 164 -15.81 5.94 5.87
CA SER A 164 -17.09 5.60 6.49
C SER A 164 -16.95 4.32 7.32
N THR A 165 -17.82 4.16 8.31
CA THR A 165 -17.89 2.94 9.11
C THR A 165 -19.22 2.25 8.84
N VAL A 166 -19.14 1.00 8.41
CA VAL A 166 -20.30 0.15 8.10
C VAL A 166 -20.65 -0.68 9.33
N GLU A 167 -21.92 -0.88 9.57
CA GLU A 167 -22.38 -1.77 10.65
C GLU A 167 -22.06 -3.24 10.34
N TYR A 168 -21.50 -3.93 11.33
CA TYR A 168 -21.17 -5.36 11.19
C TYR A 168 -22.40 -6.20 10.79
N GLY A 169 -23.58 -5.89 11.33
CA GLY A 169 -24.83 -6.56 10.98
C GLY A 169 -25.22 -6.44 9.50
N PHE A 170 -24.66 -5.47 8.76
CA PHE A 170 -24.86 -5.37 7.31
C PHE A 170 -24.12 -6.46 6.54
N LEU A 171 -22.92 -6.84 6.96
CA LEU A 171 -22.20 -7.98 6.43
C LEU A 171 -22.92 -9.30 6.76
N ASP A 172 -23.38 -9.45 8.00
CA ASP A 172 -24.02 -10.67 8.51
C ASP A 172 -25.37 -10.99 7.84
N ARG A 173 -26.26 -9.99 7.70
CA ARG A 173 -27.57 -10.15 7.04
C ARG A 173 -27.48 -10.58 5.58
N LYS A 174 -26.32 -10.39 4.92
CA LYS A 174 -26.12 -10.73 3.52
C LYS A 174 -25.60 -12.12 3.30
N SER A 175 -24.90 -12.71 4.27
CA SER A 175 -24.47 -14.10 4.20
C SER A 175 -25.67 -15.05 4.34
N THR A 176 -26.66 -14.69 5.14
CA THR A 176 -27.87 -15.50 5.42
C THR A 176 -28.93 -15.51 4.31
N ARG A 177 -28.89 -14.58 3.35
CA ARG A 177 -29.86 -14.51 2.24
C ARG A 177 -29.37 -15.11 0.92
N LEU A 178 -28.16 -15.63 0.87
CA LEU A 178 -27.55 -16.25 -0.33
C LEU A 178 -27.34 -17.76 -0.18
N ASN A 179 -27.87 -18.36 0.89
CA ASN A 179 -27.97 -19.81 1.07
C ASN A 179 -29.37 -20.32 0.73
#